data_8fb2db9ffb1802c9c89a6d2737a60044
#
_entry.id   8fb2db9ffb1802c9c89a6d2737a60044
#
_cell.length_a   1.000
_cell.length_b   1.000
_cell.length_c   1.000
_cell.angle_alpha   90.00
_cell.angle_beta   90.00
_cell.angle_gamma   90.00
#
_symmetry.space_group_name_H-M   'P 1'
#
loop_
_entity.id
_entity.type
_entity.pdbx_description
1 polymer ?
#
loop_
_entity_poly.entity_id
_entity_poly.type
_entity_poly.pdbx_seq_one_letter_code
_entity_poly.pdbx_strand_id
1 'polypeptide(L)'
;AKLYDAFPQAVVDFPFNTFTNDETFELAIGQIIIVPDGIMPKVQAPTRIRQITPDAGTVVASGNFVWPTAGSITQRFVWYHKGIDIANKTAPDILAADSGTVVVAGWPDGQGYGNRVLIDHGNGYRTLYGHMQAVYVVAGQTVARGARIGKMGSTGRSTGPHLHFEVISNGVYLNPLNVLK
;
A
#
# COMPACT_ATOMS: atom_id res chain seq x y z
N ALA A 1 -26.00 8.98 -8.29
CA ALA A 1 -27.30 8.41 -8.63
C ALA A 1 -27.22 7.42 -9.80
N LYS A 2 -26.52 7.74 -10.89
CA LYS A 2 -26.35 6.80 -12.03
C LYS A 2 -25.74 5.45 -11.63
N LEU A 3 -24.82 5.45 -10.66
CA LEU A 3 -24.17 4.22 -10.22
C LEU A 3 -25.14 3.25 -9.52
N TYR A 4 -26.21 3.79 -8.94
CA TYR A 4 -27.21 3.02 -8.18
C TYR A 4 -28.57 2.97 -8.90
N ASP A 5 -28.59 3.35 -10.17
CA ASP A 5 -29.82 3.38 -10.99
C ASP A 5 -31.00 4.12 -10.33
N ALA A 6 -30.69 5.22 -9.65
CA ALA A 6 -31.67 6.07 -8.96
C ALA A 6 -31.81 7.43 -9.64
N PHE A 7 -32.97 8.05 -9.50
CA PHE A 7 -33.20 9.40 -9.99
C PHE A 7 -32.38 10.40 -9.14
N PRO A 8 -31.59 11.30 -9.73
CA PRO A 8 -30.74 12.23 -8.99
C PRO A 8 -31.51 13.08 -7.98
N GLN A 9 -32.69 13.60 -8.38
CA GLN A 9 -33.50 14.43 -7.52
C GLN A 9 -34.03 13.66 -6.29
N ALA A 10 -34.35 12.37 -6.41
CA ALA A 10 -34.80 11.57 -5.29
C ALA A 10 -33.69 11.40 -4.22
N VAL A 11 -32.41 11.48 -4.61
CA VAL A 11 -31.27 11.46 -3.67
C VAL A 11 -31.15 12.81 -2.96
N VAL A 12 -31.33 13.92 -3.69
CA VAL A 12 -31.25 15.27 -3.14
C VAL A 12 -32.41 15.52 -2.17
N ASP A 13 -33.63 15.14 -2.54
CA ASP A 13 -34.84 15.39 -1.75
C ASP A 13 -35.01 14.42 -0.57
N PHE A 14 -34.15 13.41 -0.42
CA PHE A 14 -34.28 12.44 0.66
C PHE A 14 -34.01 13.11 2.03
N PRO A 15 -34.92 12.98 3.01
CA PRO A 15 -34.90 13.80 4.25
C PRO A 15 -33.65 13.69 5.11
N PHE A 16 -32.89 12.59 4.95
CA PHE A 16 -31.66 12.36 5.72
C PHE A 16 -30.38 12.79 4.98
N ASN A 17 -30.50 13.26 3.74
CA ASN A 17 -29.39 13.86 3.01
C ASN A 17 -29.38 15.37 3.25
N THR A 18 -28.25 15.92 3.64
CA THR A 18 -28.09 17.35 3.98
C THR A 18 -27.58 18.14 2.79
N PHE A 19 -28.25 18.03 1.63
CA PHE A 19 -27.94 18.82 0.45
C PHE A 19 -28.85 20.04 0.32
N THR A 20 -28.38 21.09 -0.31
CA THR A 20 -29.23 22.09 -0.92
C THR A 20 -29.86 21.46 -2.18
N ASN A 21 -31.10 21.82 -2.52
CA ASN A 21 -31.85 21.27 -3.66
C ASN A 21 -31.18 21.60 -5.00
N ASP A 22 -30.01 20.99 -5.25
CA ASP A 22 -29.23 21.19 -6.45
C ASP A 22 -28.56 19.88 -6.85
N GLU A 23 -28.89 19.36 -8.01
CA GLU A 23 -28.29 18.14 -8.58
C GLU A 23 -26.80 18.30 -8.92
N THR A 24 -26.29 19.52 -8.92
CA THR A 24 -24.88 19.86 -9.24
C THR A 24 -24.00 20.01 -8.01
N PHE A 25 -24.54 19.74 -6.81
CA PHE A 25 -23.81 19.86 -5.57
C PHE A 25 -22.52 18.99 -5.54
N GLU A 26 -21.39 19.63 -5.24
CA GLU A 26 -20.12 18.92 -5.09
C GLU A 26 -20.07 18.18 -3.75
N LEU A 27 -19.84 16.87 -3.82
CA LEU A 27 -19.75 15.99 -2.65
C LEU A 27 -18.35 16.01 -2.04
N ALA A 28 -18.29 16.14 -0.73
CA ALA A 28 -17.03 15.98 0.00
C ALA A 28 -16.62 14.51 0.05
N ILE A 29 -15.31 14.25 0.01
CA ILE A 29 -14.77 12.89 0.16
C ILE A 29 -15.11 12.36 1.55
N GLY A 30 -15.78 11.19 1.60
CA GLY A 30 -16.24 10.57 2.86
C GLY A 30 -17.64 10.97 3.31
N GLN A 31 -18.34 11.81 2.58
CA GLN A 31 -19.74 12.14 2.85
C GLN A 31 -20.64 10.93 2.59
N ILE A 32 -21.47 10.60 3.58
CA ILE A 32 -22.46 9.52 3.45
C ILE A 32 -23.68 10.07 2.70
N ILE A 33 -24.07 9.37 1.64
CA ILE A 33 -25.26 9.67 0.85
C ILE A 33 -26.22 8.49 0.95
N ILE A 34 -27.47 8.78 1.25
CA ILE A 34 -28.54 7.79 1.23
C ILE A 34 -29.20 7.85 -0.14
N VAL A 35 -29.18 6.75 -0.88
CA VAL A 35 -29.82 6.60 -2.19
C VAL A 35 -31.12 5.82 -1.98
N PRO A 36 -32.28 6.49 -1.93
CA PRO A 36 -33.56 5.80 -1.77
C PRO A 36 -33.81 4.94 -3.01
N ASP A 37 -34.31 3.74 -2.79
CA ASP A 37 -34.63 2.75 -3.85
C ASP A 37 -33.47 2.45 -4.82
N GLY A 38 -32.26 2.85 -4.47
CA GLY A 38 -31.05 2.58 -5.24
C GLY A 38 -30.71 1.10 -5.22
N ILE A 39 -30.61 0.48 -6.39
CA ILE A 39 -30.11 -0.88 -6.53
C ILE A 39 -28.59 -0.81 -6.35
N MET A 40 -28.10 -1.40 -5.25
CA MET A 40 -26.65 -1.58 -5.10
C MET A 40 -26.11 -2.35 -6.31
N PRO A 41 -25.16 -1.79 -7.09
CA PRO A 41 -24.51 -2.60 -8.10
C PRO A 41 -23.97 -3.83 -7.39
N LYS A 42 -24.23 -5.05 -7.92
CA LYS A 42 -23.49 -6.22 -7.48
C LYS A 42 -22.03 -5.84 -7.59
N VAL A 43 -21.40 -5.56 -6.45
CA VAL A 43 -19.94 -5.46 -6.38
C VAL A 43 -19.50 -6.83 -6.88
N GLN A 44 -19.16 -6.90 -8.16
CA GLN A 44 -18.35 -8.02 -8.61
C GLN A 44 -17.13 -7.91 -7.70
N ALA A 45 -17.02 -8.87 -6.79
CA ALA A 45 -15.78 -9.04 -6.04
C ALA A 45 -14.67 -8.86 -7.07
N PRO A 46 -13.71 -7.95 -6.82
CA PRO A 46 -12.71 -7.63 -7.82
C PRO A 46 -12.30 -8.96 -8.40
N THR A 47 -12.53 -9.13 -9.71
CA THR A 47 -12.17 -10.37 -10.37
C THR A 47 -10.73 -10.51 -9.98
N ARG A 48 -10.42 -11.45 -9.07
CA ARG A 48 -9.04 -11.73 -8.74
C ARG A 48 -8.46 -11.99 -10.11
N ILE A 49 -7.74 -11.01 -10.62
CA ILE A 49 -6.84 -11.26 -11.73
C ILE A 49 -5.95 -12.31 -11.09
N ARG A 50 -6.32 -13.57 -11.32
CA ARG A 50 -5.46 -14.68 -11.05
C ARG A 50 -4.31 -14.42 -12.01
N GLN A 51 -3.38 -13.56 -11.57
CA GLN A 51 -2.04 -13.65 -12.12
C GLN A 51 -1.71 -15.12 -11.91
N ILE A 52 -1.79 -15.89 -12.98
CA ILE A 52 -1.18 -17.20 -13.06
C ILE A 52 0.31 -16.88 -12.98
N THR A 53 0.77 -16.60 -11.74
CA THR A 53 2.16 -16.86 -11.46
C THR A 53 2.27 -18.36 -11.67
N PRO A 54 3.12 -18.83 -12.59
CA PRO A 54 3.46 -20.23 -12.65
C PRO A 54 3.72 -20.64 -11.21
N ASP A 55 3.16 -21.78 -10.78
CA ASP A 55 3.26 -22.32 -9.44
C ASP A 55 4.71 -22.13 -8.96
N ALA A 56 4.96 -20.99 -8.37
CA ALA A 56 6.25 -20.63 -7.84
C ALA A 56 6.30 -21.39 -6.55
N GLY A 57 6.78 -22.61 -6.66
CA GLY A 57 7.14 -23.44 -5.52
C GLY A 57 7.86 -22.53 -4.52
N THR A 58 7.64 -22.76 -3.24
CA THR A 58 8.08 -21.94 -2.10
C THR A 58 9.25 -21.03 -2.47
N VAL A 59 8.97 -19.74 -2.75
CA VAL A 59 9.99 -18.80 -3.20
C VAL A 59 10.85 -18.51 -1.98
N VAL A 60 11.93 -19.25 -1.86
CA VAL A 60 12.95 -19.00 -0.83
C VAL A 60 13.82 -17.87 -1.34
N ALA A 61 13.86 -16.79 -0.62
CA ALA A 61 14.73 -15.66 -0.93
C ALA A 61 16.20 -16.03 -0.88
N SER A 62 16.99 -15.36 -1.70
CA SER A 62 18.45 -15.61 -1.79
C SER A 62 19.22 -15.11 -0.56
N GLY A 63 18.63 -14.23 0.26
CA GLY A 63 19.31 -13.49 1.32
C GLY A 63 20.20 -12.35 0.80
N ASN A 64 20.17 -12.09 -0.51
CA ASN A 64 20.91 -11.01 -1.16
C ASN A 64 19.92 -9.87 -1.48
N PHE A 65 19.78 -8.94 -0.56
CA PHE A 65 18.85 -7.83 -0.70
C PHE A 65 19.39 -6.75 -1.65
N VAL A 66 18.61 -6.42 -2.69
CA VAL A 66 18.91 -5.28 -3.55
C VAL A 66 18.28 -3.99 -2.98
N TRP A 67 18.82 -2.85 -3.39
CA TRP A 67 18.26 -1.56 -3.01
C TRP A 67 16.80 -1.44 -3.47
N PRO A 68 15.87 -1.13 -2.55
CA PRO A 68 14.44 -1.12 -2.86
C PRO A 68 14.01 0.12 -3.67
N THR A 69 14.84 1.15 -3.74
CA THR A 69 14.59 2.37 -4.50
C THR A 69 15.87 3.19 -4.64
N ALA A 70 15.86 4.16 -5.56
CA ALA A 70 16.91 5.15 -5.68
C ALA A 70 16.61 6.38 -4.83
N GLY A 71 17.63 6.94 -4.15
CA GLY A 71 17.48 8.13 -3.32
C GLY A 71 18.66 8.38 -2.41
N SER A 72 18.51 9.38 -1.53
CA SER A 72 19.49 9.70 -0.49
C SER A 72 19.01 9.22 0.86
N ILE A 73 19.89 8.64 1.67
CA ILE A 73 19.57 8.23 3.03
C ILE A 73 19.42 9.49 3.88
N THR A 74 18.24 9.75 4.39
CA THR A 74 17.93 10.90 5.25
C THR A 74 17.89 10.53 6.73
N GLN A 75 17.55 9.26 7.05
CA GLN A 75 17.59 8.76 8.41
C GLN A 75 18.18 7.34 8.42
N ARG A 76 19.10 7.10 9.38
CA ARG A 76 19.77 5.81 9.56
C ARG A 76 19.09 4.97 10.63
N PHE A 77 19.41 3.68 10.64
CA PHE A 77 19.00 2.73 11.67
C PHE A 77 19.62 3.14 13.02
N VAL A 78 18.75 3.33 14.02
CA VAL A 78 19.13 3.62 15.42
C VAL A 78 18.09 2.98 16.36
N TRP A 79 18.31 3.02 17.68
CA TRP A 79 17.46 2.35 18.66
C TRP A 79 15.97 2.75 18.61
N TYR A 80 15.66 3.98 18.24
CA TYR A 80 14.28 4.52 18.09
C TYR A 80 13.76 4.52 16.64
N HIS A 81 14.60 4.21 15.65
CA HIS A 81 14.25 4.15 14.24
C HIS A 81 14.72 2.82 13.65
N LYS A 82 13.80 1.88 13.48
CA LYS A 82 14.06 0.46 13.17
C LYS A 82 14.36 0.16 11.71
N GLY A 83 14.61 1.19 10.90
CA GLY A 83 14.89 1.08 9.47
C GLY A 83 15.85 2.15 8.99
N ILE A 84 15.83 2.38 7.69
CA ILE A 84 16.45 3.53 7.03
C ILE A 84 15.39 4.29 6.24
N ASP A 85 15.52 5.61 6.15
CA ASP A 85 14.70 6.43 5.28
C ASP A 85 15.49 6.84 4.05
N ILE A 86 14.93 6.53 2.88
CA ILE A 86 15.50 6.83 1.57
C ILE A 86 14.59 7.86 0.88
N ALA A 87 15.02 9.12 0.84
CA ALA A 87 14.24 10.21 0.27
C ALA A 87 14.58 10.45 -1.20
N ASN A 88 13.53 10.73 -1.99
CA ASN A 88 13.67 11.14 -3.38
C ASN A 88 12.47 12.00 -3.79
N LYS A 89 12.73 13.24 -4.21
CA LYS A 89 11.68 14.20 -4.62
C LYS A 89 10.88 13.74 -5.86
N THR A 90 11.45 12.88 -6.71
CA THR A 90 10.76 12.35 -7.89
C THR A 90 9.80 11.21 -7.56
N ALA A 91 9.78 10.75 -6.30
CA ALA A 91 8.94 9.66 -5.81
C ALA A 91 8.99 8.42 -6.75
N PRO A 92 10.17 7.78 -6.92
CA PRO A 92 10.33 6.64 -7.82
C PRO A 92 9.52 5.42 -7.37
N ASP A 93 9.48 4.40 -8.22
CA ASP A 93 8.92 3.09 -7.87
C ASP A 93 9.73 2.44 -6.75
N ILE A 94 9.02 1.65 -5.94
CA ILE A 94 9.58 0.81 -4.89
C ILE A 94 9.62 -0.63 -5.39
N LEU A 95 10.76 -1.27 -5.18
CA LEU A 95 11.05 -2.63 -5.64
C LEU A 95 11.15 -3.58 -4.44
N ALA A 96 10.74 -4.83 -4.63
CA ALA A 96 10.98 -5.88 -3.64
C ALA A 96 12.49 -6.14 -3.50
N ALA A 97 13.03 -5.98 -2.31
CA ALA A 97 14.46 -6.14 -2.04
C ALA A 97 14.96 -7.59 -2.27
N ASP A 98 14.10 -8.58 -2.04
CA ASP A 98 14.31 -9.98 -2.41
C ASP A 98 12.97 -10.64 -2.74
N SER A 99 13.00 -11.86 -3.28
CA SER A 99 11.81 -12.65 -3.59
C SER A 99 11.07 -13.05 -2.30
N GLY A 100 9.76 -13.18 -2.35
CA GLY A 100 8.97 -13.57 -1.19
C GLY A 100 7.47 -13.48 -1.39
N THR A 101 6.73 -13.68 -0.31
CA THR A 101 5.27 -13.56 -0.28
C THR A 101 4.85 -12.30 0.46
N VAL A 102 3.97 -11.52 -0.11
CA VAL A 102 3.40 -10.32 0.50
C VAL A 102 2.49 -10.73 1.66
N VAL A 103 2.80 -10.27 2.88
CA VAL A 103 2.00 -10.55 4.09
C VAL A 103 1.02 -9.40 4.36
N VAL A 104 1.46 -8.16 4.15
CA VAL A 104 0.64 -6.95 4.33
C VAL A 104 0.75 -6.09 3.07
N ALA A 105 -0.38 -5.54 2.61
CA ALA A 105 -0.44 -4.56 1.54
C ALA A 105 -1.54 -3.52 1.83
N GLY A 106 -1.19 -2.23 1.84
CA GLY A 106 -2.08 -1.12 2.13
C GLY A 106 -1.86 -0.48 3.50
N TRP A 107 -2.89 0.15 4.05
CA TRP A 107 -2.86 0.85 5.35
C TRP A 107 -3.87 0.21 6.34
N PRO A 108 -3.60 -1.00 6.85
CA PRO A 108 -4.61 -1.79 7.57
C PRO A 108 -4.97 -1.27 8.97
N ASP A 109 -4.11 -0.46 9.59
CA ASP A 109 -4.26 -0.04 10.99
C ASP A 109 -4.36 1.48 11.18
N GLY A 110 -4.30 2.26 10.11
CA GLY A 110 -4.32 3.72 10.19
C GLY A 110 -3.11 4.35 10.90
N GLN A 111 -2.05 3.57 11.16
CA GLN A 111 -0.89 4.01 11.94
C GLN A 111 0.23 4.66 11.11
N GLY A 112 1.31 5.01 11.82
CA GLY A 112 2.39 5.85 11.34
C GLY A 112 3.11 5.43 10.06
N TYR A 113 3.15 4.13 9.72
CA TYR A 113 3.76 3.65 8.46
C TYR A 113 3.00 4.06 7.20
N GLY A 114 1.74 4.48 7.33
CA GLY A 114 0.90 4.79 6.18
C GLY A 114 0.62 3.55 5.31
N ASN A 115 0.50 3.76 4.01
CA ASN A 115 0.46 2.65 3.06
C ASN A 115 1.80 1.91 3.10
N ARG A 116 1.73 0.60 3.31
CA ARG A 116 2.92 -0.24 3.46
C ARG A 116 2.78 -1.59 2.77
N VAL A 117 3.92 -2.18 2.48
CA VAL A 117 4.04 -3.58 2.09
C VAL A 117 4.96 -4.27 3.10
N LEU A 118 4.60 -5.46 3.54
CA LEU A 118 5.45 -6.37 4.31
C LEU A 118 5.61 -7.64 3.49
N ILE A 119 6.85 -8.04 3.22
CA ILE A 119 7.19 -9.26 2.48
C ILE A 119 7.86 -10.25 3.42
N ASP A 120 7.38 -11.49 3.45
CA ASP A 120 8.03 -12.64 4.08
C ASP A 120 8.86 -13.37 3.03
N HIS A 121 10.14 -13.53 3.28
CA HIS A 121 11.10 -14.10 2.35
C HIS A 121 11.27 -15.62 2.51
N GLY A 122 10.57 -16.26 3.47
CA GLY A 122 10.59 -17.71 3.69
C GLY A 122 11.88 -18.28 4.30
N ASN A 123 12.88 -17.44 4.56
CA ASN A 123 14.18 -17.81 5.12
C ASN A 123 14.45 -17.14 6.48
N GLY A 124 13.39 -16.76 7.20
CA GLY A 124 13.43 -16.03 8.48
C GLY A 124 13.57 -14.52 8.32
N TYR A 125 13.74 -14.01 7.10
CA TYR A 125 13.76 -12.58 6.83
C TYR A 125 12.39 -12.04 6.43
N ARG A 126 12.10 -10.81 6.84
CA ARG A 126 11.00 -9.98 6.37
C ARG A 126 11.50 -8.58 6.04
N THR A 127 10.89 -7.94 5.05
CA THR A 127 11.15 -6.53 4.73
C THR A 127 9.86 -5.73 4.74
N LEU A 128 9.93 -4.51 5.31
CA LEU A 128 8.83 -3.57 5.38
C LEU A 128 9.16 -2.34 4.53
N TYR A 129 8.17 -1.88 3.80
CA TYR A 129 8.22 -0.71 2.92
C TYR A 129 7.09 0.23 3.31
N GLY A 130 7.41 1.36 3.94
CA GLY A 130 6.44 2.33 4.48
C GLY A 130 6.30 3.61 3.65
N HIS A 131 5.30 4.41 4.00
CA HIS A 131 4.98 5.75 3.46
C HIS A 131 4.65 5.78 1.97
N MET A 132 4.19 4.65 1.40
CA MET A 132 3.92 4.51 -0.03
C MET A 132 2.74 5.38 -0.47
N GLN A 133 2.83 6.00 -1.65
CA GLN A 133 1.71 6.68 -2.30
C GLN A 133 0.72 5.67 -2.88
N ALA A 134 1.24 4.63 -3.51
CA ALA A 134 0.46 3.57 -4.13
C ALA A 134 1.09 2.20 -3.86
N VAL A 135 0.24 1.19 -3.65
CA VAL A 135 0.62 -0.22 -3.48
C VAL A 135 0.11 -0.98 -4.69
N TYR A 136 0.99 -1.73 -5.37
CA TYR A 136 0.68 -2.45 -6.62
C TYR A 136 0.49 -3.95 -6.43
N VAL A 137 0.65 -4.43 -5.20
CA VAL A 137 0.56 -5.84 -4.82
C VAL A 137 -0.53 -6.06 -3.78
N VAL A 138 -0.94 -7.31 -3.58
CA VAL A 138 -1.94 -7.69 -2.58
C VAL A 138 -1.38 -8.75 -1.64
N ALA A 139 -1.93 -8.84 -0.43
CA ALA A 139 -1.55 -9.88 0.53
C ALA A 139 -1.78 -11.29 -0.06
N GLY A 140 -0.83 -12.19 0.14
CA GLY A 140 -0.78 -13.52 -0.44
C GLY A 140 -0.12 -13.59 -1.83
N GLN A 141 0.20 -12.45 -2.45
CA GLN A 141 0.90 -12.41 -3.74
C GLN A 141 2.38 -12.74 -3.56
N THR A 142 2.91 -13.60 -4.44
CA THR A 142 4.34 -13.85 -4.54
C THR A 142 4.99 -12.80 -5.46
N VAL A 143 6.14 -12.28 -5.04
CA VAL A 143 6.93 -11.30 -5.80
C VAL A 143 8.36 -11.78 -5.99
N ALA A 144 8.93 -11.49 -7.14
CA ALA A 144 10.35 -11.72 -7.40
C ALA A 144 11.19 -10.54 -6.88
N ARG A 145 12.47 -10.79 -6.58
CA ARG A 145 13.46 -9.75 -6.29
C ARG A 145 13.50 -8.71 -7.40
N GLY A 146 13.43 -7.42 -7.07
CA GLY A 146 13.40 -6.32 -8.03
C GLY A 146 12.03 -6.07 -8.67
N ALA A 147 11.00 -6.86 -8.34
CA ALA A 147 9.65 -6.60 -8.84
C ALA A 147 9.09 -5.28 -8.25
N ARG A 148 8.38 -4.50 -9.07
CA ARG A 148 7.71 -3.28 -8.60
C ARG A 148 6.56 -3.63 -7.68
N ILE A 149 6.60 -3.13 -6.44
CA ILE A 149 5.57 -3.38 -5.41
C ILE A 149 4.73 -2.14 -5.09
N GLY A 150 5.17 -0.96 -5.55
CA GLY A 150 4.42 0.27 -5.36
C GLY A 150 5.23 1.51 -5.72
N LYS A 151 4.76 2.66 -5.26
CA LYS A 151 5.37 3.97 -5.51
C LYS A 151 5.69 4.68 -4.20
N MET A 152 6.86 5.32 -4.14
CA MET A 152 7.26 6.16 -3.02
C MET A 152 6.24 7.27 -2.78
N GLY A 153 6.00 7.63 -1.53
CA GLY A 153 5.05 8.66 -1.15
C GLY A 153 5.40 9.33 0.16
N SER A 154 4.38 9.87 0.81
CA SER A 154 4.47 10.55 2.10
C SER A 154 3.21 10.29 2.93
N THR A 155 2.68 9.07 2.90
CA THR A 155 1.49 8.68 3.68
C THR A 155 1.85 8.33 5.12
N GLY A 156 0.89 8.44 6.02
CA GLY A 156 1.13 8.20 7.45
C GLY A 156 1.97 9.31 8.11
N ARG A 157 2.82 8.95 9.05
CA ARG A 157 3.69 9.90 9.77
C ARG A 157 4.96 10.18 8.96
N SER A 158 4.87 11.08 8.02
CA SER A 158 5.93 11.43 7.08
C SER A 158 5.99 12.94 6.87
N THR A 159 7.18 13.49 6.68
CA THR A 159 7.42 14.93 6.43
C THR A 159 7.67 15.24 4.96
N GLY A 160 7.73 14.25 4.09
CA GLY A 160 7.98 14.42 2.66
C GLY A 160 8.21 13.09 1.96
N PRO A 161 8.33 13.07 0.62
CA PRO A 161 8.48 11.84 -0.15
C PRO A 161 9.74 11.06 0.24
N HIS A 162 9.56 9.91 0.89
CA HIS A 162 10.62 8.96 1.22
C HIS A 162 10.07 7.54 1.37
N LEU A 163 10.94 6.56 1.26
CA LEU A 163 10.69 5.18 1.64
C LEU A 163 11.27 4.95 3.03
N HIS A 164 10.43 4.53 3.98
CA HIS A 164 10.90 3.90 5.21
C HIS A 164 11.09 2.41 4.96
N PHE A 165 12.32 1.92 5.13
CA PHE A 165 12.68 0.53 4.81
C PHE A 165 13.27 -0.19 6.02
N GLU A 166 12.66 -1.32 6.39
CA GLU A 166 13.11 -2.16 7.50
C GLU A 166 13.50 -3.56 7.02
N VAL A 167 14.48 -4.15 7.68
CA VAL A 167 14.83 -5.57 7.55
C VAL A 167 14.70 -6.23 8.91
N ILE A 168 13.96 -7.33 8.95
CA ILE A 168 13.67 -8.10 10.16
C ILE A 168 14.18 -9.51 9.93
N SER A 169 15.00 -10.05 10.83
CA SER A 169 15.46 -11.45 10.80
C SER A 169 15.06 -12.15 12.09
N ASN A 170 14.26 -13.21 11.96
CA ASN A 170 13.75 -13.98 13.11
C ASN A 170 13.15 -13.10 14.22
N GLY A 171 12.40 -12.05 13.82
CA GLY A 171 11.77 -11.10 14.75
C GLY A 171 12.67 -9.98 15.27
N VAL A 172 13.95 -9.95 14.90
CA VAL A 172 14.91 -8.91 15.30
C VAL A 172 15.13 -7.93 14.15
N TYR A 173 15.01 -6.63 14.44
CA TYR A 173 15.31 -5.58 13.46
C TYR A 173 16.82 -5.47 13.21
N LEU A 174 17.21 -5.51 11.96
CA LEU A 174 18.59 -5.36 11.51
C LEU A 174 18.80 -4.00 10.85
N ASN A 175 20.02 -3.47 10.94
CA ASN A 175 20.40 -2.33 10.11
C ASN A 175 20.40 -2.73 8.63
N PRO A 176 19.50 -2.16 7.78
CA PRO A 176 19.40 -2.54 6.39
C PRO A 176 20.71 -2.38 5.61
N LEU A 177 21.56 -1.43 5.99
CA LEU A 177 22.85 -1.19 5.33
C LEU A 177 23.85 -2.36 5.46
N ASN A 178 23.60 -3.28 6.39
CA ASN A 178 24.49 -4.45 6.57
C ASN A 178 24.14 -5.59 5.58
N VAL A 179 22.96 -5.54 4.95
CA VAL A 179 22.46 -6.62 4.10
C VAL A 179 22.14 -6.18 2.66
N LEU A 180 21.96 -4.89 2.42
CA LEU A 180 21.77 -4.32 1.08
C LEU A 180 23.07 -4.37 0.25
N LYS A 181 22.93 -4.75 -1.03
CA LYS A 181 24.04 -4.87 -1.99
C LYS A 181 23.73 -4.10 -3.26
#